data_b589738faf1eba65a2d182d799a09558
#
_entry.id   b589738faf1eba65a2d182d799a09558
#
_cell.length_a   1.000
_cell.length_b   1.000
_cell.length_c   1.000
_cell.angle_alpha   90.00
_cell.angle_beta   90.00
_cell.angle_gamma   90.00
#
_symmetry.space_group_name_H-M   'P 1'
#
loop_
_entity.id
_entity.type
_entity.pdbx_description
1 polymer ?
#
loop_
_entity_poly.entity_id
_entity_poly.type
_entity_poly.pdbx_seq_one_letter_code
_entity_poly.pdbx_strand_id
1 'polypeptide(L)'
;MVCFGFLISLGMLIDGSVVVVEYADRKMSEGLDRVEAYKRSAKRMFWPVIISIGTTLAIFFPLLFWEGISGQFMRPMITTLFLVLSASILYALAFTPAIGSIFGSLGRRNFKTLQNSALLENGDPRTLDGFTGRYARFLDKLLDKPGFVISFLPVSYTHLTLPTSYA
;
A
#
# COMPACT_ATOMS: atom_id res chain seq x y z
N MET A 1 -13.36 -18.34 -14.25
CA MET A 1 -13.68 -17.13 -13.45
C MET A 1 -13.09 -17.18 -12.03
N VAL A 2 -13.21 -18.28 -11.28
CA VAL A 2 -12.59 -18.43 -9.95
C VAL A 2 -11.08 -18.22 -9.97
N CYS A 3 -10.35 -18.83 -10.91
CA CYS A 3 -8.89 -18.63 -11.07
C CYS A 3 -8.53 -17.16 -11.34
N PHE A 4 -9.34 -16.45 -12.09
CA PHE A 4 -9.12 -15.03 -12.37
C PHE A 4 -9.33 -14.18 -11.10
N GLY A 5 -10.41 -14.46 -10.34
CA GLY A 5 -10.65 -13.84 -9.04
C GLY A 5 -9.52 -14.12 -8.05
N PHE A 6 -8.99 -15.34 -8.06
CA PHE A 6 -7.86 -15.70 -7.21
C PHE A 6 -6.57 -14.96 -7.57
N LEU A 7 -6.26 -14.82 -8.86
CA LEU A 7 -5.09 -14.05 -9.32
C LEU A 7 -5.16 -12.57 -8.92
N ILE A 8 -6.32 -11.92 -9.08
CA ILE A 8 -6.52 -10.54 -8.65
C ILE A 8 -6.37 -10.42 -7.13
N SER A 9 -6.99 -11.33 -6.39
CA SER A 9 -6.94 -11.31 -4.92
C SER A 9 -5.53 -11.52 -4.38
N LEU A 10 -4.72 -12.30 -5.07
CA LEU A 10 -3.34 -12.60 -4.66
C LEU A 10 -2.46 -11.35 -4.67
N GLY A 11 -2.66 -10.46 -5.65
CA GLY A 11 -2.01 -9.15 -5.67
C GLY A 11 -2.42 -8.25 -4.51
N MET A 12 -3.68 -8.30 -4.12
CA MET A 12 -4.22 -7.48 -3.02
C MET A 12 -3.96 -8.06 -1.63
N LEU A 13 -3.65 -9.37 -1.55
CA LEU A 13 -3.40 -10.08 -0.28
C LEU A 13 -2.16 -9.55 0.45
N ILE A 14 -1.16 -9.14 -0.31
CA ILE A 14 0.15 -8.74 0.22
C ILE A 14 0.10 -7.34 0.84
N ASP A 15 -0.77 -6.45 0.37
CA ASP A 15 -0.79 -5.02 0.74
C ASP A 15 -0.89 -4.80 2.26
N GLY A 16 -1.81 -5.47 2.93
CA GLY A 16 -1.97 -5.35 4.37
C GLY A 16 -0.75 -5.82 5.17
N SER A 17 -0.12 -6.90 4.70
CA SER A 17 1.05 -7.48 5.36
C SER A 17 2.29 -6.60 5.21
N VAL A 18 2.48 -5.99 4.04
CA VAL A 18 3.61 -5.08 3.77
C VAL A 18 3.58 -3.90 4.72
N VAL A 19 2.43 -3.27 4.90
CA VAL A 19 2.27 -2.10 5.79
C VAL A 19 2.59 -2.46 7.25
N VAL A 20 2.16 -3.64 7.71
CA VAL A 20 2.46 -4.13 9.07
C VAL A 20 3.95 -4.38 9.27
N VAL A 21 4.61 -5.03 8.29
CA VAL A 21 6.06 -5.31 8.36
C VAL A 21 6.87 -4.02 8.29
N GLU A 22 6.54 -3.10 7.39
CA GLU A 22 7.25 -1.84 7.23
C GLU A 22 7.19 -0.99 8.51
N TYR A 23 6.02 -0.92 9.14
CA TYR A 23 5.90 -0.22 10.42
C TYR A 23 6.69 -0.89 11.54
N ALA A 24 6.72 -2.23 11.59
CA ALA A 24 7.53 -2.97 12.55
C ALA A 24 9.04 -2.74 12.33
N ASP A 25 9.50 -2.80 11.06
CA ASP A 25 10.89 -2.50 10.68
C ASP A 25 11.31 -1.09 11.09
N ARG A 26 10.42 -0.12 10.89
CA ARG A 26 10.65 1.25 11.33
C ARG A 26 10.81 1.33 12.85
N LYS A 27 9.93 0.66 13.62
CA LYS A 27 10.02 0.65 15.08
C LYS A 27 11.26 -0.08 15.60
N MET A 28 11.69 -1.14 14.92
CA MET A 28 12.97 -1.78 15.24
C MET A 28 14.17 -0.87 14.94
N SER A 29 14.09 -0.05 13.87
CA SER A 29 15.16 0.92 13.58
C SER A 29 15.25 2.07 14.58
N GLU A 30 14.15 2.38 15.28
CA GLU A 30 14.11 3.31 16.42
C GLU A 30 14.67 2.69 17.72
N GLY A 31 15.10 1.42 17.70
CA GLY A 31 15.69 0.73 18.85
C GLY A 31 14.72 -0.10 19.69
N LEU A 32 13.48 -0.30 19.23
CA LEU A 32 12.56 -1.20 19.91
C LEU A 32 12.98 -2.67 19.71
N ASP A 33 12.74 -3.48 20.74
CA ASP A 33 12.84 -4.92 20.61
C ASP A 33 11.87 -5.46 19.55
N ARG A 34 12.29 -6.51 18.86
CA ARG A 34 11.55 -7.11 17.73
C ARG A 34 10.10 -7.47 18.11
N VAL A 35 9.92 -8.17 19.22
CA VAL A 35 8.58 -8.61 19.67
C VAL A 35 7.68 -7.40 19.94
N GLU A 36 8.22 -6.39 20.64
CA GLU A 36 7.47 -5.18 20.96
C GLU A 36 7.18 -4.34 19.70
N ALA A 37 8.11 -4.29 18.73
CA ALA A 37 7.91 -3.61 17.45
C ALA A 37 6.75 -4.20 16.65
N TYR A 38 6.70 -5.53 16.50
CA TYR A 38 5.61 -6.21 15.80
C TYR A 38 4.27 -6.11 16.55
N LYS A 39 4.28 -6.16 17.88
CA LYS A 39 3.09 -5.96 18.70
C LYS A 39 2.50 -4.54 18.53
N ARG A 40 3.34 -3.52 18.54
CA ARG A 40 2.91 -2.14 18.29
C ARG A 40 2.44 -1.94 16.85
N SER A 41 3.11 -2.58 15.88
CA SER A 41 2.72 -2.56 14.49
C SER A 41 1.31 -3.14 14.32
N ALA A 42 1.04 -4.32 14.80
CA ALA A 42 -0.28 -4.94 14.71
C ALA A 42 -1.38 -4.05 15.32
N LYS A 43 -1.13 -3.48 16.51
CA LYS A 43 -2.08 -2.58 17.17
C LYS A 43 -2.32 -1.28 16.38
N ARG A 44 -1.26 -0.67 15.84
CA ARG A 44 -1.37 0.61 15.14
C ARG A 44 -1.95 0.48 13.75
N MET A 45 -1.61 -0.61 13.03
CA MET A 45 -2.04 -0.86 11.67
C MET A 45 -3.37 -1.60 11.57
N PHE A 46 -3.97 -1.97 12.69
CA PHE A 46 -5.27 -2.65 12.75
C PHE A 46 -6.36 -1.89 11.96
N TRP A 47 -6.62 -0.66 12.32
CA TRP A 47 -7.66 0.16 11.69
C TRP A 47 -7.33 0.50 10.22
N PRO A 48 -6.14 1.00 9.87
CA PRO A 48 -5.79 1.27 8.48
C PRO A 48 -5.96 0.04 7.56
N VAL A 49 -5.53 -1.14 7.99
CA VAL A 49 -5.66 -2.38 7.20
C VAL A 49 -7.13 -2.78 7.02
N ILE A 50 -7.93 -2.76 8.09
CA ILE A 50 -9.35 -3.09 8.01
C ILE A 50 -10.10 -2.13 7.10
N ILE A 51 -9.85 -0.82 7.23
CA ILE A 51 -10.51 0.20 6.41
C ILE A 51 -10.12 0.04 4.94
N SER A 52 -8.84 -0.17 4.66
CA SER A 52 -8.34 -0.36 3.29
C SER A 52 -9.01 -1.55 2.60
N ILE A 53 -8.97 -2.72 3.22
CA ILE A 53 -9.58 -3.94 2.68
C ILE A 53 -11.11 -3.80 2.64
N GLY A 54 -11.71 -3.20 3.68
CA GLY A 54 -13.16 -2.94 3.73
C GLY A 54 -13.63 -2.03 2.60
N THR A 55 -12.87 -1.00 2.26
CA THR A 55 -13.17 -0.11 1.13
C THR A 55 -13.12 -0.86 -0.19
N THR A 56 -12.13 -1.72 -0.38
CA THR A 56 -12.02 -2.57 -1.57
C THR A 56 -13.22 -3.52 -1.68
N LEU A 57 -13.60 -4.17 -0.58
CA LEU A 57 -14.78 -5.04 -0.55
C LEU A 57 -16.07 -4.27 -0.83
N ALA A 58 -16.20 -3.04 -0.31
CA ALA A 58 -17.39 -2.20 -0.53
C ALA A 58 -17.58 -1.84 -2.01
N ILE A 59 -16.49 -1.61 -2.77
CA ILE A 59 -16.55 -1.34 -4.20
C ILE A 59 -17.07 -2.55 -4.98
N PHE A 60 -16.68 -3.76 -4.60
CA PHE A 60 -17.11 -4.99 -5.27
C PHE A 60 -18.47 -5.50 -4.79
N PHE A 61 -18.97 -5.02 -3.65
CA PHE A 61 -20.22 -5.46 -3.06
C PHE A 61 -21.44 -5.32 -4.00
N PRO A 62 -21.66 -4.19 -4.71
CA PRO A 62 -22.80 -4.05 -5.62
C PRO A 62 -22.80 -5.07 -6.76
N LEU A 63 -21.63 -5.52 -7.20
CA LEU A 63 -21.49 -6.47 -8.30
C LEU A 63 -22.01 -7.88 -7.95
N LEU A 64 -22.12 -8.22 -6.66
CA LEU A 64 -22.74 -9.47 -6.21
C LEU A 64 -24.22 -9.56 -6.57
N PHE A 65 -24.90 -8.42 -6.64
CA PHE A 65 -26.33 -8.31 -6.91
C PHE A 65 -26.64 -8.09 -8.40
N TRP A 66 -25.60 -8.06 -9.24
CA TRP A 66 -25.80 -7.88 -10.67
C TRP A 66 -26.56 -9.05 -11.27
N GLU A 67 -27.65 -8.75 -11.97
CA GLU A 67 -28.53 -9.73 -12.59
C GLU A 67 -28.12 -10.02 -14.05
N GLY A 68 -28.61 -11.13 -14.60
CA GLY A 68 -28.37 -11.53 -15.97
C GLY A 68 -27.16 -12.44 -16.16
N ILE A 69 -26.85 -12.71 -17.43
CA ILE A 69 -25.77 -13.64 -17.82
C ILE A 69 -24.41 -13.16 -17.31
N SER A 70 -24.13 -11.85 -17.41
CA SER A 70 -22.89 -11.24 -16.92
C SER A 70 -22.74 -11.41 -15.41
N GLY A 71 -23.83 -11.28 -14.63
CA GLY A 71 -23.82 -11.50 -13.19
C GLY A 71 -23.48 -12.93 -12.81
N GLN A 72 -24.01 -13.90 -13.55
CA GLN A 72 -23.73 -15.34 -13.30
C GLN A 72 -22.24 -15.66 -13.48
N PHE A 73 -21.57 -15.01 -14.44
CA PHE A 73 -20.12 -15.13 -14.63
C PHE A 73 -19.30 -14.41 -13.58
N MET A 74 -19.74 -13.24 -13.12
CA MET A 74 -18.99 -12.41 -12.19
C MET A 74 -19.13 -12.86 -10.73
N ARG A 75 -20.28 -13.39 -10.32
CA ARG A 75 -20.51 -13.82 -8.93
C ARG A 75 -19.44 -14.77 -8.37
N PRO A 76 -19.02 -15.86 -9.06
CA PRO A 76 -17.98 -16.74 -8.54
C PRO A 76 -16.63 -16.04 -8.35
N MET A 77 -16.29 -15.11 -9.24
CA MET A 77 -15.07 -14.31 -9.15
C MET A 77 -15.11 -13.40 -7.92
N ILE A 78 -16.21 -12.67 -7.74
CA ILE A 78 -16.37 -11.73 -6.62
C ILE A 78 -16.45 -12.47 -5.28
N THR A 79 -17.15 -13.59 -5.23
CA THR A 79 -17.22 -14.43 -4.02
C THR A 79 -15.82 -14.92 -3.60
N THR A 80 -15.00 -15.34 -4.57
CA THR A 80 -13.62 -15.74 -4.32
C THR A 80 -12.80 -14.57 -3.77
N LEU A 81 -12.96 -13.38 -4.36
CA LEU A 81 -12.30 -12.16 -3.93
C LEU A 81 -12.68 -11.78 -2.48
N PHE A 82 -13.96 -11.88 -2.13
CA PHE A 82 -14.42 -11.64 -0.75
C PHE A 82 -13.79 -12.61 0.24
N LEU A 83 -13.76 -13.90 -0.08
CA LEU A 83 -13.16 -14.92 0.78
C LEU A 83 -11.66 -14.67 0.98
N VAL A 84 -10.92 -14.42 -0.10
CA VAL A 84 -9.47 -14.23 -0.03
C VAL A 84 -9.13 -12.93 0.69
N LEU A 85 -9.82 -11.84 0.44
CA LEU A 85 -9.57 -10.56 1.14
C LEU A 85 -9.94 -10.63 2.62
N SER A 86 -11.01 -11.34 2.98
CA SER A 86 -11.36 -11.57 4.40
C SER A 86 -10.28 -12.41 5.10
N ALA A 87 -9.77 -13.45 4.44
CA ALA A 87 -8.65 -14.22 4.94
C ALA A 87 -7.34 -13.39 5.05
N SER A 88 -7.15 -12.44 4.12
CA SER A 88 -6.01 -11.52 4.13
C SER A 88 -5.94 -10.66 5.39
N ILE A 89 -7.09 -10.20 5.91
CA ILE A 89 -7.13 -9.45 7.17
C ILE A 89 -6.54 -10.29 8.31
N LEU A 90 -6.99 -11.56 8.43
CA LEU A 90 -6.48 -12.46 9.45
C LEU A 90 -4.97 -12.73 9.27
N TYR A 91 -4.54 -12.91 8.02
CA TYR A 91 -3.13 -13.11 7.71
C TYR A 91 -2.29 -11.89 8.08
N ALA A 92 -2.69 -10.69 7.67
CA ALA A 92 -1.94 -9.46 7.92
C ALA A 92 -1.87 -9.10 9.40
N LEU A 93 -2.95 -9.32 10.17
CA LEU A 93 -3.03 -8.87 11.56
C LEU A 93 -2.62 -9.94 12.58
N ALA A 94 -2.74 -11.22 12.26
CA ALA A 94 -2.39 -12.31 13.18
C ALA A 94 -1.10 -13.02 12.76
N PHE A 95 -1.04 -13.54 11.53
CA PHE A 95 0.11 -14.35 11.08
C PHE A 95 1.35 -13.51 10.83
N THR A 96 1.22 -12.35 10.18
CA THR A 96 2.38 -11.50 9.86
C THR A 96 3.11 -11.03 11.11
N PRO A 97 2.46 -10.47 12.16
CA PRO A 97 3.18 -10.07 13.36
C PRO A 97 3.69 -11.28 14.17
N ALA A 98 2.98 -12.41 14.18
CA ALA A 98 3.44 -13.63 14.85
C ALA A 98 4.72 -14.18 14.21
N ILE A 99 4.72 -14.38 12.91
CA ILE A 99 5.88 -14.86 12.15
C ILE A 99 7.02 -13.84 12.20
N GLY A 100 6.70 -12.55 12.04
CA GLY A 100 7.68 -11.47 12.11
C GLY A 100 8.34 -11.35 13.48
N SER A 101 7.62 -11.59 14.57
CA SER A 101 8.19 -11.59 15.91
C SER A 101 9.18 -12.73 16.16
N ILE A 102 9.04 -13.84 15.43
CA ILE A 102 9.92 -15.02 15.55
C ILE A 102 11.11 -14.91 14.56
N PHE A 103 10.83 -14.64 13.29
CA PHE A 103 11.80 -14.69 12.21
C PHE A 103 12.25 -13.30 11.73
N GLY A 104 11.52 -12.23 12.09
CA GLY A 104 11.87 -10.87 11.69
C GLY A 104 13.26 -10.53 12.20
N SER A 105 14.15 -10.26 11.30
CA SER A 105 15.49 -9.77 11.55
C SER A 105 15.57 -8.40 10.89
N LEU A 106 16.13 -7.43 11.59
CA LEU A 106 16.76 -6.31 10.89
C LEU A 106 17.83 -6.95 10.01
N GLY A 107 17.45 -7.33 8.78
CA GLY A 107 18.45 -7.70 7.80
C GLY A 107 19.53 -6.65 7.89
N ARG A 108 20.82 -7.02 7.78
CA ARG A 108 21.98 -6.12 7.84
C ARG A 108 21.72 -4.87 6.95
N ARG A 109 20.82 -4.00 7.40
CA ARG A 109 20.69 -2.68 6.83
C ARG A 109 21.98 -1.99 7.19
N ASN A 110 22.78 -1.72 6.16
CA ASN A 110 23.98 -0.92 6.31
C ASN A 110 23.64 0.29 7.18
N PHE A 111 24.51 0.62 8.12
CA PHE A 111 24.41 1.81 8.98
C PHE A 111 23.98 3.07 8.19
N LYS A 112 24.41 3.18 6.93
CA LYS A 112 23.97 4.24 5.98
C LYS A 112 22.46 4.22 5.70
N THR A 113 21.84 3.05 5.62
CA THR A 113 20.39 2.95 5.35
C THR A 113 19.58 3.35 6.58
N LEU A 114 20.05 3.01 7.78
CA LEU A 114 19.44 3.46 9.04
C LEU A 114 19.57 4.97 9.22
N GLN A 115 20.74 5.52 8.90
CA GLN A 115 20.99 6.95 8.95
C GLN A 115 20.13 7.72 7.93
N ASN A 116 19.97 7.18 6.73
CA ASN A 116 19.11 7.76 5.70
C ASN A 116 17.61 7.68 6.11
N SER A 117 17.18 6.60 6.76
CA SER A 117 15.80 6.50 7.26
C SER A 117 15.53 7.51 8.38
N ALA A 118 16.47 7.69 9.28
CA ALA A 118 16.38 8.69 10.34
C ALA A 118 16.39 10.13 9.80
N LEU A 119 17.15 10.40 8.74
CA LEU A 119 17.16 11.68 8.05
C LEU A 119 15.87 11.95 7.28
N LEU A 120 15.21 10.91 6.74
CA LEU A 120 13.91 11.04 6.09
C LEU A 120 12.79 11.36 7.10
N GLU A 121 12.96 10.95 8.35
CA GLU A 121 11.92 11.10 9.38
C GLU A 121 12.08 12.40 10.19
N ASN A 122 13.30 12.73 10.58
CA ASN A 122 13.60 13.83 11.52
C ASN A 122 14.54 14.89 10.94
N GLY A 123 15.05 14.68 9.72
CA GLY A 123 16.00 15.56 9.05
C GLY A 123 15.44 16.21 7.78
N ASP A 124 16.28 16.94 7.08
CA ASP A 124 15.93 17.48 5.76
C ASP A 124 16.24 16.45 4.67
N PRO A 125 15.20 15.88 4.00
CA PRO A 125 15.39 14.88 2.96
C PRO A 125 16.19 15.41 1.74
N ARG A 126 16.38 16.72 1.63
CA ARG A 126 17.14 17.37 0.55
C ARG A 126 18.65 17.11 0.66
N THR A 127 19.12 16.79 1.86
CA THR A 127 20.56 16.54 2.14
C THR A 127 20.99 15.13 1.76
N LEU A 128 20.05 14.25 1.40
CA LEU A 128 20.34 12.88 1.02
C LEU A 128 21.01 12.78 -0.36
N ASP A 129 22.07 11.98 -0.44
CA ASP A 129 22.70 11.63 -1.69
C ASP A 129 21.92 10.51 -2.40
N GLY A 130 21.87 10.58 -3.75
CA GLY A 130 21.26 9.54 -4.59
C GLY A 130 19.88 9.89 -5.14
N PHE A 131 19.14 8.84 -5.54
CA PHE A 131 17.83 8.97 -6.19
C PHE A 131 16.80 9.64 -5.26
N THR A 132 16.79 9.27 -3.98
CA THR A 132 15.84 9.79 -2.98
C THR A 132 16.01 11.30 -2.78
N GLY A 133 17.25 11.78 -2.68
CA GLY A 133 17.49 13.22 -2.55
C GLY A 133 17.16 14.01 -3.82
N ARG A 134 17.37 13.42 -5.01
CA ARG A 134 16.93 14.02 -6.28
C ARG A 134 15.42 14.12 -6.36
N TYR A 135 14.73 13.07 -5.96
CA TYR A 135 13.27 13.04 -5.91
C TYR A 135 12.72 14.06 -4.90
N ALA A 136 13.30 14.13 -3.70
CA ALA A 136 12.91 15.10 -2.69
C ALA A 136 13.06 16.55 -3.18
N ARG A 137 14.20 16.88 -3.80
CA ARG A 137 14.44 18.21 -4.40
C ARG A 137 13.50 18.52 -5.57
N PHE A 138 13.15 17.51 -6.37
CA PHE A 138 12.16 17.66 -7.44
C PHE A 138 10.78 17.94 -6.88
N LEU A 139 10.36 17.17 -5.88
CA LEU A 139 9.06 17.35 -5.22
C LEU A 139 8.94 18.74 -4.57
N ASP A 140 10.01 19.20 -3.95
CA ASP A 140 10.09 20.52 -3.34
C ASP A 140 9.89 21.64 -4.37
N LYS A 141 10.58 21.57 -5.51
CA LYS A 141 10.37 22.52 -6.61
C LYS A 141 8.94 22.53 -7.16
N LEU A 142 8.26 21.37 -7.11
CA LEU A 142 6.86 21.29 -7.51
C LEU A 142 5.94 21.91 -6.46
N LEU A 143 6.25 21.73 -5.17
CA LEU A 143 5.49 22.30 -4.06
C LEU A 143 5.66 23.82 -3.97
N ASP A 144 6.84 24.33 -4.32
CA ASP A 144 7.09 25.78 -4.39
C ASP A 144 6.28 26.50 -5.50
N LYS A 145 5.82 25.73 -6.49
CA LYS A 145 5.00 26.24 -7.60
C LYS A 145 3.67 25.52 -7.74
N PRO A 146 2.77 25.64 -6.78
CA PRO A 146 1.50 24.91 -6.80
C PRO A 146 0.64 25.27 -8.03
N GLY A 147 0.72 26.49 -8.54
CA GLY A 147 0.03 26.92 -9.76
C GLY A 147 0.45 26.13 -10.99
N PHE A 148 1.73 25.76 -11.10
CA PHE A 148 2.22 24.94 -12.20
C PHE A 148 1.65 23.52 -12.17
N VAL A 149 1.60 22.91 -10.98
CA VAL A 149 1.05 21.55 -10.79
C VAL A 149 -0.44 21.52 -11.09
N ILE A 150 -1.19 22.53 -10.59
CA ILE A 150 -2.63 22.65 -10.83
C ILE A 150 -2.93 22.90 -12.31
N SER A 151 -2.10 23.69 -13.01
CA SER A 151 -2.27 23.96 -14.45
C SER A 151 -1.90 22.75 -15.31
N PHE A 152 -0.94 21.94 -14.89
CA PHE A 152 -0.50 20.75 -15.65
C PHE A 152 -1.59 19.67 -15.73
N LEU A 153 -2.40 19.53 -14.67
CA LEU A 153 -3.46 18.52 -14.58
C LEU A 153 -4.54 18.68 -15.66
N PRO A 154 -5.19 19.86 -15.83
CA PRO A 154 -6.18 20.07 -16.89
C PRO A 154 -5.57 20.03 -18.29
N VAL A 155 -4.33 20.50 -18.47
CA VAL A 155 -3.64 20.42 -19.76
C VAL A 155 -3.38 18.97 -20.16
N SER A 156 -2.91 18.13 -19.24
CA SER A 156 -2.73 16.69 -19.49
C SER A 156 -4.06 16.00 -19.81
N TYR A 157 -5.11 16.35 -19.07
CA TYR A 157 -6.45 15.80 -19.31
C TYR A 157 -6.97 16.19 -20.71
N THR A 158 -6.89 17.43 -21.11
CA THR A 158 -7.35 17.88 -22.44
C THR A 158 -6.53 17.27 -23.57
N HIS A 159 -5.21 17.14 -23.43
CA HIS A 159 -4.37 16.49 -24.46
C HIS A 159 -4.60 14.99 -24.59
N LEU A 160 -4.96 14.30 -23.49
CA LEU A 160 -5.26 12.87 -23.52
C LEU A 160 -6.68 12.58 -24.02
N THR A 161 -7.65 13.47 -23.78
CA THR A 161 -9.05 13.24 -24.15
C THR A 161 -9.44 13.78 -25.54
N LEU A 162 -8.79 14.84 -26.01
CA LEU A 162 -9.06 15.42 -27.33
C LEU A 162 -8.81 14.46 -28.52
N PRO A 163 -7.75 13.64 -28.55
CA PRO A 163 -7.53 12.73 -29.67
C PRO A 163 -8.59 11.63 -29.81
N THR A 164 -9.30 11.29 -28.74
CA THR A 164 -10.30 10.21 -28.75
C THR A 164 -11.69 10.64 -29.20
N SER A 165 -11.95 11.95 -29.34
CA SER A 165 -13.25 12.45 -29.76
C SER A 165 -13.40 12.67 -31.27
N TYR A 166 -12.33 12.45 -32.03
CA TYR A 166 -12.30 12.61 -33.51
C TYR A 166 -11.98 11.31 -34.29
N ALA A 167 -12.07 10.16 -33.62
CA ALA A 167 -11.88 8.84 -34.26
C ALA A 167 -13.20 8.09 -34.45
#